data_6641370f671fda0473b917f480f9a578
#
_entry.id   6641370f671fda0473b917f480f9a578
#
_cell.length_a   1.000
_cell.length_b   1.000
_cell.length_c   1.000
_cell.angle_alpha   90.00
_cell.angle_beta   90.00
_cell.angle_gamma   90.00
#
_symmetry.space_group_name_H-M   'P 1'
#
loop_
_entity.id
_entity.type
_entity.pdbx_description
1 polymer ?
#
loop_
_entity_poly.entity_id
_entity_poly.type
_entity_poly.pdbx_seq_one_letter_code
_entity_poly.pdbx_strand_id
1 'polypeptide(L)'
;MTGSHQVLASSSDLYNWDYIANGSNMFSNIFKGDMDAFSFVGKNSEGGYSIWASNIYYNKVMKKYLMYFCTTSSDIQSNLCLAQADSPEGPYEYVTKFLYSGWDKNTVEQTNVKSILGEDADLTRYFEYGGYDKDLWPNCIDPAVFEDADGNMWLTYGSWSGGIFVLQLDPSTGLPIHTDEVSDTTDPYFGTRIAGGGIHAIEGPYIDYNENSGYYYLFVSYGSLQSDGGYQIRQFRSRDVTGPYVDAKGNTLEDQEDYSNYGVKMMGNYTLPSLDVTYMAPGGQSIFTNEDGSKYIVYHQRFNDGTEYHEPRIHQMFLNEDDWYTIAPFEVDETVTSQSGHSDWDVDGTYYILNHGIDVGNLINEAVECTLKDGNISSEEDAFTGTYTMEDGSDFATFTLDGVAYKGVFLDMADEAGNQTRVFTAVGDNNQTIWAIQYLKE
;
A
#
# COMPACT_ATOMS: atom_id res chain seq x y z
N MET A 1 5.08 8.52 27.47
CA MET A 1 5.13 8.46 26.00
C MET A 1 3.71 8.37 25.51
N THR A 2 3.25 9.40 24.85
CA THR A 2 1.95 9.43 24.21
C THR A 2 2.19 9.40 22.70
N GLY A 3 1.41 8.66 21.95
CA GLY A 3 1.35 8.84 20.51
C GLY A 3 2.09 7.83 19.63
N SER A 4 2.40 6.64 20.12
CA SER A 4 2.65 5.54 19.19
C SER A 4 1.32 4.89 18.85
N HIS A 5 0.89 4.97 17.60
CA HIS A 5 -0.29 4.25 17.08
C HIS A 5 0.07 2.87 16.55
N GLN A 6 1.28 2.37 16.86
CA GLN A 6 1.78 1.10 16.39
C GLN A 6 1.25 -0.06 17.24
N VAL A 7 0.96 -1.15 16.57
CA VAL A 7 0.67 -2.44 17.18
C VAL A 7 1.64 -3.45 16.59
N LEU A 8 2.21 -4.32 17.41
CA LEU A 8 2.91 -5.52 16.97
C LEU A 8 2.09 -6.73 17.41
N ALA A 9 1.68 -7.51 16.46
CA ALA A 9 0.95 -8.75 16.66
C ALA A 9 1.52 -9.86 15.77
N SER A 10 1.29 -11.09 16.11
CA SER A 10 1.65 -12.26 15.31
C SER A 10 0.43 -13.14 15.08
N SER A 11 0.43 -13.85 13.95
CA SER A 11 -0.58 -14.83 13.60
C SER A 11 0.08 -16.02 12.90
N SER A 12 -0.48 -17.21 13.08
CA SER A 12 -0.08 -18.42 12.35
C SER A 12 -1.08 -18.81 11.24
N ASP A 13 -2.25 -18.15 11.20
CA ASP A 13 -3.36 -18.48 10.29
C ASP A 13 -3.95 -17.24 9.59
N LEU A 14 -3.40 -16.04 9.84
CA LEU A 14 -3.86 -14.73 9.35
C LEU A 14 -5.25 -14.30 9.88
N TYR A 15 -5.82 -15.07 10.80
CA TYR A 15 -7.17 -14.88 11.32
C TYR A 15 -7.16 -14.62 12.84
N ASN A 16 -6.40 -15.40 13.59
CA ASN A 16 -6.22 -15.23 15.03
C ASN A 16 -4.90 -14.52 15.31
N TRP A 17 -4.93 -13.44 16.09
CA TRP A 17 -3.78 -12.59 16.34
C TRP A 17 -3.45 -12.48 17.80
N ASP A 18 -2.17 -12.74 18.14
CA ASP A 18 -1.60 -12.54 19.47
C ASP A 18 -0.92 -11.17 19.56
N TYR A 19 -1.40 -10.30 20.46
CA TYR A 19 -0.80 -8.98 20.69
C TYR A 19 0.51 -9.10 21.47
N ILE A 20 1.60 -8.62 20.87
CA ILE A 20 2.94 -8.58 21.50
C ILE A 20 3.14 -7.23 22.18
N ALA A 21 2.81 -6.14 21.50
CA ALA A 21 2.88 -4.79 22.02
C ALA A 21 1.90 -3.85 21.31
N ASN A 22 1.48 -2.81 22.01
CA ASN A 22 0.65 -1.75 21.45
C ASN A 22 1.05 -0.39 22.01
N GLY A 23 0.59 0.68 21.36
CA GLY A 23 0.75 2.09 21.70
C GLY A 23 1.58 2.41 22.94
N SER A 24 0.98 2.35 24.12
CA SER A 24 1.59 2.82 25.37
C SER A 24 2.75 1.95 25.88
N ASN A 25 2.81 0.68 25.52
CA ASN A 25 3.85 -0.26 25.98
C ASN A 25 4.86 -0.66 24.91
N MET A 26 4.72 -0.15 23.70
CA MET A 26 5.55 -0.52 22.57
C MET A 26 7.05 -0.33 22.86
N PHE A 27 7.44 0.83 23.37
CA PHE A 27 8.85 1.12 23.67
C PHE A 27 9.44 0.22 24.75
N SER A 28 8.65 -0.16 25.76
CA SER A 28 9.14 -1.00 26.85
C SER A 28 9.17 -2.49 26.50
N ASN A 29 8.32 -2.93 25.60
CA ASN A 29 8.17 -4.34 25.26
C ASN A 29 8.96 -4.74 24.01
N ILE A 30 9.08 -3.84 23.02
CA ILE A 30 9.71 -4.12 21.74
C ILE A 30 11.18 -3.69 21.71
N PHE A 31 11.52 -2.57 22.34
CA PHE A 31 12.88 -2.04 22.29
C PHE A 31 13.63 -2.30 23.59
N LYS A 32 14.96 -2.49 23.48
CA LYS A 32 15.89 -2.59 24.59
C LYS A 32 17.00 -1.54 24.44
N GLY A 33 17.50 -1.06 25.60
CA GLY A 33 18.58 -0.06 25.65
C GLY A 33 18.10 1.37 25.35
N ASP A 34 19.07 2.25 25.22
CA ASP A 34 18.81 3.67 24.89
C ASP A 34 18.54 3.83 23.40
N MET A 35 17.62 4.74 23.07
CA MET A 35 17.23 4.99 21.68
C MET A 35 17.27 6.49 21.40
N ASP A 36 18.22 6.90 20.52
CA ASP A 36 18.34 8.28 20.06
C ASP A 36 17.54 8.53 18.76
N ALA A 37 16.30 8.05 18.70
CA ALA A 37 15.46 8.21 17.51
C ALA A 37 14.81 9.60 17.42
N PHE A 38 14.71 10.34 18.53
CA PHE A 38 13.90 11.55 18.63
C PHE A 38 14.68 12.85 18.74
N SER A 39 16.03 12.81 18.83
CA SER A 39 16.83 14.00 19.09
C SER A 39 16.71 15.06 17.99
N PHE A 40 16.50 14.66 16.73
CA PHE A 40 16.31 15.59 15.61
C PHE A 40 14.87 16.12 15.56
N VAL A 41 13.87 15.24 15.65
CA VAL A 41 12.46 15.62 15.51
C VAL A 41 11.88 16.25 16.76
N GLY A 42 12.38 15.88 17.94
CA GLY A 42 11.86 16.36 19.22
C GLY A 42 10.48 15.78 19.53
N LYS A 43 9.71 16.56 20.30
CA LYS A 43 8.35 16.21 20.69
C LYS A 43 7.33 16.69 19.67
N ASN A 44 6.26 15.91 19.47
CA ASN A 44 5.11 16.31 18.68
C ASN A 44 4.27 17.42 19.36
N SER A 45 3.23 17.90 18.69
CA SER A 45 2.35 18.98 19.19
C SER A 45 1.64 18.65 20.51
N GLU A 46 1.50 17.36 20.84
CA GLU A 46 0.90 16.88 22.08
C GLU A 46 1.92 16.73 23.22
N GLY A 47 3.20 17.01 22.94
CA GLY A 47 4.30 16.91 23.88
C GLY A 47 4.85 15.51 24.09
N GLY A 48 4.47 14.57 23.23
CA GLY A 48 4.91 13.18 23.21
C GLY A 48 5.92 12.88 22.11
N TYR A 49 6.34 11.62 22.03
CA TYR A 49 7.17 11.08 20.96
C TYR A 49 6.37 10.04 20.19
N SER A 50 6.53 9.97 18.86
CA SER A 50 5.79 9.07 18.01
C SER A 50 6.74 8.25 17.13
N ILE A 51 6.49 6.95 17.07
CA ILE A 51 7.00 6.05 16.02
C ILE A 51 5.83 5.74 15.10
N TRP A 52 6.05 5.84 13.79
CA TRP A 52 5.04 5.57 12.79
C TRP A 52 5.55 4.57 11.74
N ALA A 53 4.59 3.93 11.05
CA ALA A 53 4.77 3.15 9.83
C ALA A 53 5.99 2.22 9.84
N SER A 54 6.08 1.33 10.84
CA SER A 54 7.19 0.37 10.92
C SER A 54 7.01 -0.74 9.91
N ASN A 55 8.13 -1.12 9.27
CA ASN A 55 8.26 -2.32 8.43
C ASN A 55 9.31 -3.25 9.03
N ILE A 56 9.00 -4.54 9.17
CA ILE A 56 9.91 -5.57 9.65
C ILE A 56 10.32 -6.46 8.49
N TYR A 57 11.62 -6.60 8.27
CA TYR A 57 12.21 -7.38 7.21
C TYR A 57 13.26 -8.35 7.76
N TYR A 58 13.23 -9.62 7.33
CA TYR A 58 14.27 -10.58 7.69
C TYR A 58 15.45 -10.47 6.72
N ASN A 59 16.57 -9.94 7.21
CA ASN A 59 17.81 -9.84 6.44
C ASN A 59 18.59 -11.18 6.50
N LYS A 60 18.61 -11.89 5.36
CA LYS A 60 19.26 -13.21 5.22
C LYS A 60 20.78 -13.17 5.40
N VAL A 61 21.42 -12.04 5.06
CA VAL A 61 22.89 -11.83 5.16
C VAL A 61 23.30 -11.62 6.61
N MET A 62 22.62 -10.72 7.31
CA MET A 62 22.87 -10.43 8.73
C MET A 62 22.27 -11.49 9.65
N LYS A 63 21.30 -12.27 9.17
CA LYS A 63 20.46 -13.21 9.95
C LYS A 63 19.77 -12.50 11.11
N LYS A 64 19.22 -11.33 10.83
CA LYS A 64 18.50 -10.46 11.77
C LYS A 64 17.18 -10.03 11.19
N TYR A 65 16.24 -9.74 12.07
CA TYR A 65 15.06 -8.98 11.75
C TYR A 65 15.41 -7.49 11.87
N LEU A 66 15.24 -6.76 10.78
CA LEU A 66 15.48 -5.33 10.70
C LEU A 66 14.12 -4.63 10.78
N MET A 67 13.98 -3.69 11.69
CA MET A 67 12.81 -2.83 11.79
C MET A 67 13.17 -1.44 11.26
N TYR A 68 12.57 -1.08 10.15
CA TYR A 68 12.62 0.28 9.60
C TYR A 68 11.39 1.02 10.11
N PHE A 69 11.58 2.18 10.68
CA PHE A 69 10.49 3.00 11.22
C PHE A 69 10.80 4.48 11.09
N CYS A 70 9.79 5.31 11.18
CA CYS A 70 10.00 6.75 11.18
C CYS A 70 9.66 7.37 12.52
N THR A 71 10.30 8.51 12.80
CA THR A 71 9.88 9.45 13.85
C THR A 71 9.63 10.80 13.21
N THR A 72 8.61 11.50 13.72
CA THR A 72 8.19 12.79 13.21
C THR A 72 7.65 13.67 14.34
N SER A 73 7.71 14.99 14.19
CA SER A 73 7.12 15.95 15.11
C SER A 73 6.27 17.01 14.42
N SER A 74 6.37 17.09 13.10
CA SER A 74 5.66 18.04 12.26
C SER A 74 5.35 17.41 10.90
N ASP A 75 4.78 18.20 10.01
CA ASP A 75 4.42 17.78 8.64
C ASP A 75 5.60 17.38 7.75
N ILE A 76 6.83 17.77 8.10
CA ILE A 76 8.02 17.51 7.25
C ILE A 76 9.30 17.18 8.02
N GLN A 77 9.40 17.58 9.30
CA GLN A 77 10.59 17.29 10.10
C GLN A 77 10.54 15.86 10.63
N SER A 78 11.13 14.96 9.87
CA SER A 78 11.07 13.53 10.09
C SER A 78 12.42 12.86 9.86
N ASN A 79 12.57 11.65 10.36
CA ASN A 79 13.70 10.80 10.01
C ASN A 79 13.34 9.32 9.97
N LEU A 80 14.03 8.58 9.10
CA LEU A 80 13.99 7.13 9.08
C LEU A 80 15.04 6.55 10.01
N CYS A 81 14.64 5.51 10.74
CA CYS A 81 15.43 4.81 11.74
C CYS A 81 15.53 3.33 11.41
N LEU A 82 16.63 2.73 11.85
CA LEU A 82 16.88 1.29 11.82
C LEU A 82 17.04 0.75 13.24
N ALA A 83 16.37 -0.36 13.52
CA ALA A 83 16.62 -1.22 14.67
C ALA A 83 16.73 -2.68 14.23
N GLN A 84 17.34 -3.55 15.05
CA GLN A 84 17.56 -4.96 14.73
C GLN A 84 17.25 -5.88 15.89
N ALA A 85 16.82 -7.11 15.58
CA ALA A 85 16.56 -8.16 16.58
C ALA A 85 16.89 -9.56 16.06
N ASP A 86 16.97 -10.52 16.98
CA ASP A 86 17.11 -11.94 16.63
C ASP A 86 15.74 -12.64 16.41
N SER A 87 14.65 -11.99 16.82
CA SER A 87 13.26 -12.47 16.65
C SER A 87 12.39 -11.37 16.04
N PRO A 88 11.37 -11.69 15.23
CA PRO A 88 10.44 -10.69 14.70
C PRO A 88 9.68 -9.94 15.81
N GLU A 89 9.49 -10.58 16.96
CA GLU A 89 8.84 -9.97 18.13
C GLU A 89 9.77 -9.04 18.94
N GLY A 90 11.05 -8.99 18.58
CA GLY A 90 12.06 -8.25 19.31
C GLY A 90 12.72 -9.08 20.43
N PRO A 91 13.31 -8.45 21.49
CA PRO A 91 13.45 -6.99 21.61
C PRO A 91 14.44 -6.43 20.61
N TYR A 92 14.09 -5.30 20.02
CA TYR A 92 14.90 -4.62 19.03
C TYR A 92 15.95 -3.72 19.70
N GLU A 93 17.17 -3.75 19.18
CA GLU A 93 18.22 -2.77 19.48
C GLU A 93 18.20 -1.68 18.42
N TYR A 94 18.09 -0.43 18.86
CA TYR A 94 18.22 0.73 17.99
C TYR A 94 19.64 0.78 17.39
N VAL A 95 19.72 0.99 16.08
CA VAL A 95 20.99 1.10 15.35
C VAL A 95 21.31 2.55 15.07
N THR A 96 20.46 3.23 14.27
CA THR A 96 20.71 4.62 13.86
C THR A 96 19.51 5.29 13.22
N LYS A 97 19.53 6.62 13.12
CA LYS A 97 18.81 7.42 12.12
C LYS A 97 19.67 7.49 10.86
N PHE A 98 19.08 7.29 9.69
CA PHE A 98 19.88 7.22 8.46
C PHE A 98 19.41 8.14 7.33
N LEU A 99 18.19 8.69 7.40
CA LEU A 99 17.66 9.61 6.40
C LEU A 99 16.78 10.65 7.08
N TYR A 100 16.89 11.91 6.65
CA TYR A 100 16.28 13.06 7.33
C TYR A 100 15.59 13.98 6.33
N SER A 101 14.41 14.51 6.69
CA SER A 101 13.67 15.55 5.95
C SER A 101 13.37 16.76 6.83
N GLY A 102 12.98 17.88 6.22
CA GLY A 102 12.61 19.09 6.94
C GLY A 102 13.74 19.81 7.66
N TRP A 103 15.00 19.50 7.33
CA TRP A 103 16.16 20.23 7.85
C TRP A 103 16.35 21.55 7.09
N ASP A 104 16.96 22.52 7.74
CA ASP A 104 17.33 23.82 7.19
C ASP A 104 18.82 24.13 7.45
N LYS A 105 19.24 25.33 7.11
CA LYS A 105 20.64 25.78 7.30
C LYS A 105 21.08 25.76 8.77
N ASN A 106 20.15 25.82 9.73
CA ASN A 106 20.46 25.84 11.16
C ASN A 106 20.43 24.42 11.77
N THR A 107 19.71 23.49 11.14
CA THR A 107 19.47 22.15 11.66
C THR A 107 20.20 21.04 10.89
N VAL A 108 20.74 21.32 9.71
CA VAL A 108 21.48 20.35 8.90
C VAL A 108 22.65 19.71 9.65
N GLU A 109 23.30 20.42 10.55
CA GLU A 109 24.37 19.89 11.41
C GLU A 109 23.89 18.83 12.42
N GLN A 110 22.58 18.67 12.59
CA GLN A 110 21.98 17.62 13.42
C GLN A 110 21.65 16.35 12.62
N THR A 111 21.98 16.34 11.34
CA THR A 111 21.70 15.26 10.38
C THR A 111 22.99 14.64 9.86
N ASN A 112 22.87 13.60 9.03
CA ASN A 112 23.99 12.98 8.34
C ASN A 112 24.21 13.54 6.91
N VAL A 113 23.47 14.56 6.49
CA VAL A 113 23.49 15.10 5.11
C VAL A 113 24.89 15.46 4.68
N LYS A 114 25.61 16.23 5.49
CA LYS A 114 26.98 16.64 5.15
C LYS A 114 27.98 15.49 5.16
N SER A 115 27.79 14.48 6.01
CA SER A 115 28.67 13.31 6.02
C SER A 115 28.50 12.46 4.75
N ILE A 116 27.33 12.53 4.10
CA ILE A 116 27.03 11.80 2.85
C ILE A 116 27.41 12.64 1.64
N LEU A 117 26.99 13.89 1.58
CA LEU A 117 27.17 14.76 0.41
C LEU A 117 28.52 15.46 0.39
N GLY A 118 29.22 15.52 1.54
CA GLY A 118 30.49 16.26 1.73
C GLY A 118 30.29 17.51 2.60
N GLU A 119 31.26 17.81 3.42
CA GLU A 119 31.22 18.97 4.36
C GLU A 119 31.02 20.32 3.65
N ASP A 120 31.54 20.47 2.46
CA ASP A 120 31.47 21.69 1.65
C ASP A 120 30.43 21.59 0.51
N ALA A 121 29.53 20.60 0.55
CA ALA A 121 28.53 20.43 -0.50
C ALA A 121 27.59 21.64 -0.62
N ASP A 122 27.24 22.01 -1.86
CA ASP A 122 26.23 23.03 -2.10
C ASP A 122 24.84 22.43 -1.87
N LEU A 123 24.21 22.84 -0.76
CA LEU A 123 22.89 22.37 -0.35
C LEU A 123 21.73 23.26 -0.84
N THR A 124 22.01 24.25 -1.72
CA THR A 124 20.98 25.21 -2.16
C THR A 124 19.81 24.57 -2.87
N ARG A 125 20.01 23.42 -3.56
CA ARG A 125 18.95 22.66 -4.24
C ARG A 125 17.87 22.09 -3.31
N TYR A 126 18.16 21.99 -2.00
CA TYR A 126 17.25 21.44 -1.00
C TYR A 126 16.36 22.50 -0.34
N PHE A 127 16.52 23.76 -0.74
CA PHE A 127 15.85 24.88 -0.09
C PHE A 127 15.02 25.71 -1.05
N GLU A 128 13.81 25.99 -0.64
CA GLU A 128 12.95 27.01 -1.24
C GLU A 128 12.63 28.09 -0.18
N TYR A 129 12.77 29.38 -0.55
CA TYR A 129 12.57 30.54 0.36
C TYR A 129 13.31 30.43 1.71
N GLY A 130 14.39 29.66 1.76
CA GLY A 130 15.24 29.48 2.94
C GLY A 130 14.83 28.34 3.88
N GLY A 131 13.74 27.66 3.60
CA GLY A 131 13.31 26.42 4.26
C GLY A 131 13.54 25.21 3.37
N TYR A 132 13.25 24.02 3.89
CA TYR A 132 13.25 22.77 3.13
C TYR A 132 12.23 22.83 2.00
N ASP A 133 12.66 22.49 0.79
CA ASP A 133 11.81 22.45 -0.38
C ASP A 133 10.97 21.17 -0.39
N LYS A 134 9.77 21.25 0.18
CA LYS A 134 8.84 20.14 0.33
C LYS A 134 8.05 19.80 -0.93
N ASP A 135 8.13 20.63 -1.96
CA ASP A 135 7.53 20.33 -3.26
C ASP A 135 8.44 19.38 -4.07
N LEU A 136 9.76 19.48 -3.88
CA LEU A 136 10.73 18.64 -4.58
C LEU A 136 11.22 17.43 -3.77
N TRP A 137 11.32 17.56 -2.44
CA TRP A 137 11.98 16.55 -1.61
C TRP A 137 11.02 15.85 -0.64
N PRO A 138 11.28 14.54 -0.37
CA PRO A 138 10.32 13.71 0.34
C PRO A 138 10.21 14.09 1.82
N ASN A 139 9.07 13.74 2.40
CA ASN A 139 8.98 13.51 3.83
C ASN A 139 9.56 12.11 4.14
N CYS A 140 10.55 12.01 5.02
CA CYS A 140 11.20 10.75 5.38
C CYS A 140 10.36 9.96 6.38
N ILE A 141 9.21 9.44 5.91
CA ILE A 141 8.33 8.54 6.65
C ILE A 141 7.86 7.37 5.75
N ASP A 142 7.12 6.45 6.31
CA ASP A 142 6.51 5.29 5.64
C ASP A 142 7.52 4.36 4.93
N PRO A 143 8.57 3.88 5.63
CA PRO A 143 9.56 3.00 5.01
C PRO A 143 9.01 1.59 4.78
N ALA A 144 9.26 1.01 3.61
CA ALA A 144 9.04 -0.40 3.34
C ALA A 144 10.20 -1.00 2.53
N VAL A 145 10.64 -2.19 2.93
CA VAL A 145 11.76 -2.90 2.30
C VAL A 145 11.24 -3.98 1.36
N PHE A 146 11.87 -4.12 0.21
CA PHE A 146 11.60 -5.17 -0.77
C PHE A 146 12.90 -5.68 -1.40
N GLU A 147 12.83 -6.84 -2.05
CA GLU A 147 13.92 -7.38 -2.88
C GLU A 147 13.58 -7.15 -4.36
N ASP A 148 14.59 -6.82 -5.16
CA ASP A 148 14.44 -6.80 -6.62
C ASP A 148 14.57 -8.21 -7.22
N ALA A 149 14.45 -8.31 -8.56
CA ALA A 149 14.56 -9.56 -9.30
C ALA A 149 15.90 -10.30 -9.11
N ASP A 150 16.96 -9.57 -8.77
CA ASP A 150 18.31 -10.09 -8.53
C ASP A 150 18.57 -10.37 -7.04
N GLY A 151 17.60 -10.08 -6.16
CA GLY A 151 17.69 -10.24 -4.70
C GLY A 151 18.43 -9.12 -4.00
N ASN A 152 18.62 -7.96 -4.64
CA ASN A 152 19.14 -6.78 -3.97
C ASN A 152 18.07 -6.15 -3.09
N MET A 153 18.49 -5.65 -1.94
CA MET A 153 17.59 -4.96 -1.00
C MET A 153 17.35 -3.52 -1.44
N TRP A 154 16.11 -3.11 -1.38
CA TRP A 154 15.66 -1.74 -1.65
C TRP A 154 14.71 -1.26 -0.56
N LEU A 155 14.69 0.05 -0.36
CA LEU A 155 13.76 0.78 0.50
C LEU A 155 12.89 1.68 -0.36
N THR A 156 11.56 1.60 -0.21
CA THR A 156 10.65 2.64 -0.67
C THR A 156 10.15 3.44 0.51
N TYR A 157 9.90 4.74 0.33
CA TYR A 157 9.43 5.64 1.38
C TYR A 157 8.89 6.94 0.78
N GLY A 158 8.26 7.75 1.59
CA GLY A 158 7.73 9.06 1.21
C GLY A 158 6.24 9.20 1.50
N SER A 159 5.83 10.41 1.80
CA SER A 159 4.46 10.74 2.15
C SER A 159 4.19 12.21 1.87
N TRP A 160 3.17 12.48 1.10
CA TRP A 160 2.64 13.80 0.69
C TRP A 160 3.65 14.68 -0.04
N SER A 161 4.78 14.98 0.56
CA SER A 161 5.78 15.94 0.07
C SER A 161 6.74 15.28 -0.90
N GLY A 162 7.00 15.90 -2.05
CA GLY A 162 8.02 15.52 -3.03
C GLY A 162 7.81 14.18 -3.72
N GLY A 163 6.78 13.41 -3.33
CA GLY A 163 6.45 12.10 -3.90
C GLY A 163 7.09 10.91 -3.18
N ILE A 164 7.12 9.77 -3.90
CA ILE A 164 7.60 8.47 -3.42
C ILE A 164 8.99 8.17 -4.01
N PHE A 165 9.89 7.71 -3.15
CA PHE A 165 11.30 7.48 -3.48
C PHE A 165 11.71 6.03 -3.23
N VAL A 166 12.80 5.60 -3.89
CA VAL A 166 13.49 4.34 -3.64
C VAL A 166 14.98 4.57 -3.43
N LEU A 167 15.57 3.79 -2.52
CA LEU A 167 17.01 3.72 -2.23
C LEU A 167 17.43 2.26 -2.18
N GLN A 168 18.56 1.93 -2.79
CA GLN A 168 19.19 0.63 -2.61
C GLN A 168 19.81 0.54 -1.21
N LEU A 169 19.71 -0.63 -0.58
CA LEU A 169 20.28 -0.92 0.73
C LEU A 169 21.48 -1.88 0.63
N ASP A 170 22.48 -1.65 1.45
CA ASP A 170 23.57 -2.62 1.64
C ASP A 170 23.08 -3.77 2.52
N PRO A 171 23.01 -5.01 2.01
CA PRO A 171 22.51 -6.14 2.75
C PRO A 171 23.38 -6.51 3.96
N SER A 172 24.63 -6.04 4.04
CA SER A 172 25.53 -6.29 5.18
C SER A 172 25.27 -5.36 6.37
N THR A 173 24.63 -4.21 6.14
CA THR A 173 24.37 -3.19 7.17
C THR A 173 22.90 -2.83 7.32
N GLY A 174 22.08 -3.06 6.27
CA GLY A 174 20.69 -2.58 6.19
C GLY A 174 20.56 -1.06 5.96
N LEU A 175 21.66 -0.36 5.62
CA LEU A 175 21.66 1.09 5.42
C LEU A 175 21.70 1.45 3.94
N PRO A 176 21.27 2.67 3.55
CA PRO A 176 21.28 3.12 2.17
C PRO A 176 22.68 3.10 1.52
N ILE A 177 22.72 2.70 0.25
CA ILE A 177 23.81 2.91 -0.67
C ILE A 177 23.49 4.20 -1.41
N HIS A 178 24.24 5.27 -1.12
CA HIS A 178 24.08 6.55 -1.78
C HIS A 178 24.80 6.57 -3.13
N THR A 179 24.20 7.26 -4.10
CA THR A 179 24.76 7.41 -5.45
C THR A 179 25.34 8.81 -5.63
N ASP A 180 26.27 8.96 -6.58
CA ASP A 180 26.73 10.28 -7.03
C ASP A 180 25.86 10.84 -8.20
N GLU A 181 24.85 10.07 -8.64
CA GLU A 181 24.00 10.47 -9.75
C GLU A 181 23.05 11.61 -9.36
N VAL A 182 22.90 12.57 -10.25
CA VAL A 182 21.99 13.71 -10.13
C VAL A 182 21.17 13.83 -11.42
N SER A 183 19.85 13.76 -11.29
CA SER A 183 18.90 14.02 -12.38
C SER A 183 17.68 14.77 -11.86
N ASP A 184 16.66 14.92 -12.69
CA ASP A 184 15.38 15.50 -12.27
C ASP A 184 14.62 14.59 -11.28
N THR A 185 14.92 13.29 -11.30
CA THR A 185 14.27 12.29 -10.42
C THR A 185 15.24 11.63 -9.44
N THR A 186 16.56 11.70 -9.65
CA THR A 186 17.57 11.05 -8.80
C THR A 186 18.40 12.07 -8.03
N ASP A 187 18.51 11.82 -6.74
CA ASP A 187 19.24 12.65 -5.78
C ASP A 187 20.25 11.80 -4.98
N PRO A 188 21.48 12.29 -4.78
CA PRO A 188 22.52 11.57 -4.05
C PRO A 188 22.15 11.22 -2.61
N TYR A 189 21.30 12.03 -1.97
CA TYR A 189 20.88 11.82 -0.60
C TYR A 189 19.56 11.03 -0.51
N PHE A 190 18.54 11.42 -1.29
CA PHE A 190 17.20 10.84 -1.19
C PHE A 190 16.95 9.64 -2.11
N GLY A 191 17.83 9.36 -3.09
CA GLY A 191 17.62 8.29 -4.06
C GLY A 191 16.76 8.71 -5.25
N THR A 192 16.02 7.77 -5.83
CA THR A 192 15.23 8.02 -7.04
C THR A 192 13.75 8.17 -6.73
N ARG A 193 13.15 9.29 -7.16
CA ARG A 193 11.69 9.50 -7.14
C ARG A 193 11.04 8.64 -8.21
N ILE A 194 10.11 7.79 -7.80
CA ILE A 194 9.43 6.83 -8.68
C ILE A 194 7.97 7.17 -8.96
N ALA A 195 7.36 8.05 -8.15
CA ALA A 195 6.00 8.50 -8.33
C ALA A 195 5.75 9.83 -7.60
N GLY A 196 4.82 10.63 -8.10
CA GLY A 196 4.42 11.90 -7.51
C GLY A 196 5.44 13.01 -7.73
N GLY A 197 5.38 14.02 -6.89
CA GLY A 197 6.06 15.30 -6.92
C GLY A 197 5.08 16.33 -6.34
N GLY A 198 5.55 17.52 -5.99
CA GLY A 198 4.68 18.50 -5.33
C GLY A 198 4.17 18.03 -3.96
N ILE A 199 2.99 18.53 -3.55
CA ILE A 199 2.32 18.14 -2.32
C ILE A 199 0.96 17.52 -2.67
N HIS A 200 0.87 16.20 -2.58
CA HIS A 200 -0.34 15.44 -2.85
C HIS A 200 -0.58 14.43 -1.73
N ALA A 201 -1.84 14.15 -1.40
CA ALA A 201 -2.22 13.18 -0.38
C ALA A 201 -1.99 11.73 -0.90
N ILE A 202 -0.73 11.34 -1.00
CA ILE A 202 -0.24 10.03 -1.46
C ILE A 202 0.83 9.58 -0.48
N GLU A 203 0.65 8.40 0.14
CA GLU A 203 1.54 7.90 1.19
C GLU A 203 1.54 6.38 1.30
N GLY A 204 2.26 5.83 2.27
CA GLY A 204 2.28 4.41 2.59
C GLY A 204 2.75 3.54 1.42
N PRO A 205 3.87 3.84 0.75
CA PRO A 205 4.30 3.07 -0.40
C PRO A 205 4.73 1.66 0.02
N TYR A 206 4.36 0.67 -0.79
CA TYR A 206 4.86 -0.69 -0.69
C TYR A 206 5.15 -1.22 -2.10
N ILE A 207 6.28 -1.88 -2.29
CA ILE A 207 6.64 -2.49 -3.57
C ILE A 207 6.74 -4.00 -3.40
N ASP A 208 6.07 -4.74 -4.30
CA ASP A 208 6.16 -6.19 -4.41
C ASP A 208 6.66 -6.56 -5.82
N TYR A 209 7.67 -7.42 -5.90
CA TYR A 209 8.10 -8.01 -7.16
C TYR A 209 7.40 -9.35 -7.37
N ASN A 210 6.82 -9.53 -8.54
CA ASN A 210 6.21 -10.80 -8.93
C ASN A 210 7.02 -11.48 -10.04
N GLU A 211 7.63 -12.62 -9.73
CA GLU A 211 8.48 -13.36 -10.66
C GLU A 211 7.72 -13.87 -11.90
N ASN A 212 6.44 -14.20 -11.76
CA ASN A 212 5.64 -14.76 -12.86
C ASN A 212 5.32 -13.69 -13.90
N SER A 213 4.93 -12.49 -13.47
CA SER A 213 4.65 -11.37 -14.36
C SER A 213 5.91 -10.58 -14.74
N GLY A 214 6.97 -10.63 -13.90
CA GLY A 214 8.19 -9.85 -14.02
C GLY A 214 7.97 -8.35 -13.81
N TYR A 215 6.92 -7.95 -13.09
CA TYR A 215 6.66 -6.56 -12.72
C TYR A 215 6.95 -6.30 -11.24
N TYR A 216 7.39 -5.08 -10.96
CA TYR A 216 7.34 -4.44 -9.66
C TYR A 216 6.00 -3.72 -9.54
N TYR A 217 5.25 -4.00 -8.50
CA TYR A 217 3.95 -3.36 -8.22
C TYR A 217 4.14 -2.39 -7.07
N LEU A 218 3.90 -1.11 -7.34
CA LEU A 218 3.86 -0.07 -6.34
C LEU A 218 2.43 0.09 -5.85
N PHE A 219 2.21 -0.14 -4.57
CA PHE A 219 0.96 0.15 -3.87
C PHE A 219 1.12 1.42 -3.05
N VAL A 220 0.12 2.29 -3.10
CA VAL A 220 0.10 3.56 -2.35
C VAL A 220 -1.29 3.83 -1.80
N SER A 221 -1.36 4.58 -0.72
CA SER A 221 -2.61 5.11 -0.17
C SER A 221 -2.82 6.53 -0.65
N TYR A 222 -4.03 6.84 -1.16
CA TYR A 222 -4.46 8.20 -1.50
C TYR A 222 -5.42 8.72 -0.45
N GLY A 223 -5.50 10.05 -0.32
CA GLY A 223 -6.41 10.71 0.60
C GLY A 223 -5.87 10.85 2.02
N SER A 224 -6.73 11.15 2.96
CA SER A 224 -6.39 11.27 4.38
C SER A 224 -6.94 10.08 5.15
N LEU A 225 -6.19 9.64 6.14
CA LEU A 225 -6.44 8.38 6.87
C LEU A 225 -7.67 8.38 7.79
N GLN A 226 -8.32 9.53 8.00
CA GLN A 226 -9.55 9.61 8.80
C GLN A 226 -10.71 8.91 8.10
N SER A 227 -11.74 8.52 8.85
CA SER A 227 -12.90 7.79 8.32
C SER A 227 -13.62 8.53 7.19
N ASP A 228 -13.60 9.87 7.21
CA ASP A 228 -14.17 10.74 6.17
C ASP A 228 -13.14 11.33 5.20
N GLY A 229 -11.89 10.89 5.28
CA GLY A 229 -10.76 11.46 4.53
C GLY A 229 -10.58 10.94 3.11
N GLY A 230 -11.40 9.96 2.68
CA GLY A 230 -11.31 9.37 1.35
C GLY A 230 -10.07 8.48 1.13
N TYR A 231 -9.51 7.93 2.23
CA TYR A 231 -8.36 7.03 2.14
C TYR A 231 -8.70 5.83 1.27
N GLN A 232 -7.76 5.42 0.39
CA GLN A 232 -7.99 4.39 -0.61
C GLN A 232 -6.68 3.81 -1.12
N ILE A 233 -6.71 2.58 -1.61
CA ILE A 233 -5.53 1.87 -2.10
C ILE A 233 -5.47 1.94 -3.62
N ARG A 234 -4.29 2.30 -4.16
CA ARG A 234 -4.01 2.28 -5.60
C ARG A 234 -2.74 1.52 -5.92
N GLN A 235 -2.68 0.98 -7.15
CA GLN A 235 -1.51 0.30 -7.67
C GLN A 235 -1.02 0.92 -8.98
N PHE A 236 0.30 0.82 -9.16
CA PHE A 236 1.04 1.07 -10.40
C PHE A 236 2.01 -0.10 -10.62
N ARG A 237 2.58 -0.24 -11.79
CA ARG A 237 3.61 -1.25 -12.04
C ARG A 237 4.72 -0.78 -12.96
N SER A 238 5.89 -1.41 -12.83
CA SER A 238 7.07 -1.15 -13.67
C SER A 238 7.84 -2.45 -13.96
N ARG A 239 8.62 -2.45 -15.04
CA ARG A 239 9.62 -3.49 -15.31
C ARG A 239 10.97 -3.21 -14.64
N ASP A 240 11.15 -2.01 -14.12
CA ASP A 240 12.38 -1.56 -13.47
C ASP A 240 12.08 -1.01 -12.08
N VAL A 241 12.98 -1.26 -11.12
CA VAL A 241 12.85 -0.78 -9.72
C VAL A 241 12.70 0.73 -9.66
N THR A 242 13.42 1.44 -10.51
CA THR A 242 13.45 2.90 -10.56
C THR A 242 12.38 3.50 -11.47
N GLY A 243 11.49 2.67 -12.04
CA GLY A 243 10.38 3.11 -12.88
C GLY A 243 10.70 3.14 -14.38
N PRO A 244 9.83 3.71 -15.22
CA PRO A 244 8.59 4.39 -14.82
C PRO A 244 7.51 3.41 -14.33
N TYR A 245 6.83 3.78 -13.25
CA TYR A 245 5.64 3.08 -12.75
C TYR A 245 4.41 3.63 -13.44
N VAL A 246 3.64 2.77 -14.10
CA VAL A 246 2.47 3.14 -14.89
C VAL A 246 1.19 2.51 -14.34
N ASP A 247 0.06 3.16 -14.56
CA ASP A 247 -1.28 2.64 -14.33
C ASP A 247 -1.83 1.84 -15.53
N ALA A 248 -3.08 1.34 -15.48
CA ALA A 248 -3.68 0.54 -16.53
C ALA A 248 -3.90 1.32 -17.84
N LYS A 249 -3.91 2.66 -17.78
CA LYS A 249 -3.97 3.55 -18.95
C LYS A 249 -2.59 3.86 -19.53
N GLY A 250 -1.51 3.39 -18.88
CA GLY A 250 -0.13 3.65 -19.26
C GLY A 250 0.39 5.03 -18.79
N ASN A 251 -0.28 5.68 -17.85
CA ASN A 251 0.15 6.97 -17.33
C ASN A 251 1.06 6.79 -16.10
N THR A 252 2.09 7.63 -16.02
CA THR A 252 2.91 7.80 -14.82
C THR A 252 2.27 8.80 -13.86
N LEU A 253 2.49 8.60 -12.56
CA LEU A 253 2.13 9.59 -11.55
C LEU A 253 3.30 10.56 -11.38
N GLU A 254 3.13 11.77 -11.88
CA GLU A 254 4.08 12.87 -11.74
C GLU A 254 3.45 14.01 -10.93
N ASP A 255 4.14 15.14 -10.80
CA ASP A 255 3.58 16.34 -10.18
C ASP A 255 2.55 16.98 -11.12
N GLN A 256 1.27 16.75 -10.84
CA GLN A 256 0.12 17.32 -11.56
C GLN A 256 -0.97 17.78 -10.61
N GLU A 257 -1.70 18.82 -11.00
CA GLU A 257 -2.77 19.40 -10.18
C GLU A 257 -3.90 18.40 -9.88
N ASP A 258 -4.25 17.54 -10.86
CA ASP A 258 -5.26 16.51 -10.69
C ASP A 258 -4.63 15.10 -10.71
N TYR A 259 -4.17 14.65 -9.53
CA TYR A 259 -3.63 13.30 -9.35
C TYR A 259 -4.71 12.22 -9.19
N SER A 260 -5.97 12.61 -9.02
CA SER A 260 -7.09 11.70 -8.71
C SER A 260 -7.34 10.62 -9.77
N ASN A 261 -7.02 10.92 -11.04
CA ASN A 261 -7.26 10.01 -12.16
C ASN A 261 -6.12 9.02 -12.45
N TYR A 262 -5.04 9.05 -11.65
CA TYR A 262 -3.86 8.22 -11.85
C TYR A 262 -3.82 7.05 -10.86
N GLY A 263 -3.31 5.92 -11.33
CA GLY A 263 -3.24 4.67 -10.58
C GLY A 263 -4.55 3.88 -10.62
N VAL A 264 -4.43 2.56 -10.67
CA VAL A 264 -5.58 1.64 -10.57
C VAL A 264 -6.11 1.67 -9.15
N LYS A 265 -7.33 2.19 -8.96
CA LYS A 265 -7.99 2.20 -7.65
C LYS A 265 -8.47 0.80 -7.32
N MET A 266 -7.75 0.16 -6.40
CA MET A 266 -8.04 -1.22 -6.00
C MET A 266 -9.22 -1.31 -5.03
N MET A 267 -9.31 -0.34 -4.09
CA MET A 267 -10.32 -0.30 -3.05
C MET A 267 -10.48 1.12 -2.50
N GLY A 268 -11.71 1.51 -2.21
CA GLY A 268 -12.08 2.73 -1.49
C GLY A 268 -13.19 2.42 -0.49
N ASN A 269 -14.00 3.42 -0.13
CA ASN A 269 -15.16 3.21 0.74
C ASN A 269 -16.24 2.41 0.02
N TYR A 270 -16.84 1.43 0.71
CA TYR A 270 -17.87 0.59 0.10
C TYR A 270 -18.82 -0.03 1.13
N THR A 271 -19.97 -0.47 0.62
CA THR A 271 -20.89 -1.35 1.32
C THR A 271 -21.36 -2.47 0.40
N LEU A 272 -21.64 -3.63 0.98
CA LEU A 272 -22.14 -4.82 0.30
C LEU A 272 -23.40 -5.31 1.02
N PRO A 273 -24.31 -6.05 0.34
CA PRO A 273 -25.53 -6.56 0.97
C PRO A 273 -25.29 -7.50 2.17
N SER A 274 -24.13 -8.15 2.26
CA SER A 274 -23.75 -9.01 3.39
C SER A 274 -23.15 -8.26 4.58
N LEU A 275 -22.79 -6.98 4.42
CA LEU A 275 -22.14 -6.21 5.47
C LEU A 275 -23.12 -5.45 6.33
N ASP A 276 -23.04 -5.61 7.65
CA ASP A 276 -23.81 -4.84 8.63
C ASP A 276 -23.31 -3.41 8.81
N VAL A 277 -22.06 -3.13 8.35
CA VAL A 277 -21.40 -1.82 8.47
C VAL A 277 -20.78 -1.43 7.14
N THR A 278 -20.66 -0.13 6.88
CA THR A 278 -19.94 0.41 5.73
C THR A 278 -18.45 0.41 6.02
N TYR A 279 -17.65 -0.09 5.10
CA TYR A 279 -16.20 -0.08 5.17
C TYR A 279 -15.65 1.23 4.62
N MET A 280 -14.81 1.90 5.42
CA MET A 280 -14.31 3.24 5.17
C MET A 280 -12.79 3.26 5.21
N ALA A 281 -12.19 4.16 4.42
CA ALA A 281 -10.79 4.54 4.50
C ALA A 281 -9.78 3.36 4.56
N PRO A 282 -9.82 2.40 3.60
CA PRO A 282 -8.82 1.35 3.51
C PRO A 282 -7.46 1.92 3.10
N GLY A 283 -6.37 1.51 3.76
CA GLY A 283 -5.02 1.96 3.39
C GLY A 283 -3.92 1.52 4.33
N GLY A 284 -2.73 2.09 4.18
CA GLY A 284 -1.54 1.67 4.94
C GLY A 284 -1.14 0.23 4.64
N GLN A 285 -1.25 -0.16 3.38
CA GLN A 285 -1.16 -1.53 2.91
C GLN A 285 0.28 -2.07 2.86
N SER A 286 0.39 -3.38 3.02
CA SER A 286 1.57 -4.18 2.72
C SER A 286 1.16 -5.48 2.02
N ILE A 287 2.11 -6.15 1.37
CA ILE A 287 1.86 -7.41 0.68
C ILE A 287 2.57 -8.54 1.42
N PHE A 288 1.84 -9.59 1.70
CA PHE A 288 2.36 -10.84 2.24
C PHE A 288 2.34 -11.92 1.15
N THR A 289 3.45 -12.62 1.00
CA THR A 289 3.56 -13.78 0.11
C THR A 289 3.69 -15.04 0.95
N ASN A 290 2.74 -15.96 0.79
CA ASN A 290 2.76 -17.24 1.47
C ASN A 290 3.79 -18.20 0.83
N GLU A 291 4.11 -19.30 1.51
CA GLU A 291 5.07 -20.32 1.05
C GLU A 291 4.67 -20.99 -0.28
N ASP A 292 3.38 -21.05 -0.58
CA ASP A 292 2.83 -21.58 -1.85
C ASP A 292 2.83 -20.55 -3.00
N GLY A 293 3.26 -19.32 -2.74
CA GLY A 293 3.26 -18.21 -3.69
C GLY A 293 1.97 -17.39 -3.74
N SER A 294 0.96 -17.74 -2.94
CA SER A 294 -0.26 -16.95 -2.82
C SER A 294 0.04 -15.56 -2.24
N LYS A 295 -0.58 -14.54 -2.78
CA LYS A 295 -0.39 -13.15 -2.36
C LYS A 295 -1.59 -12.64 -1.60
N TYR A 296 -1.31 -11.88 -0.56
CA TYR A 296 -2.32 -11.26 0.30
C TYR A 296 -1.98 -9.79 0.52
N ILE A 297 -3.00 -8.93 0.47
CA ILE A 297 -2.90 -7.55 0.89
C ILE A 297 -3.34 -7.43 2.35
N VAL A 298 -2.49 -6.83 3.17
CA VAL A 298 -2.75 -6.52 4.57
C VAL A 298 -2.87 -5.01 4.69
N TYR A 299 -3.97 -4.51 5.24
CA TYR A 299 -4.23 -3.08 5.32
C TYR A 299 -5.11 -2.77 6.54
N HIS A 300 -5.24 -1.51 6.91
CA HIS A 300 -6.20 -1.10 7.93
C HIS A 300 -7.52 -0.67 7.30
N GLN A 301 -8.62 -0.97 7.98
CA GLN A 301 -9.99 -0.63 7.61
C GLN A 301 -10.66 0.14 8.73
N ARG A 302 -11.34 1.23 8.39
CA ARG A 302 -12.25 1.96 9.29
C ARG A 302 -13.70 1.65 8.95
N PHE A 303 -14.63 2.16 9.76
CA PHE A 303 -16.06 1.88 9.64
C PHE A 303 -16.89 3.16 9.75
N ASN A 304 -18.07 3.16 9.15
CA ASN A 304 -19.03 4.26 9.29
C ASN A 304 -19.82 4.14 10.60
N ASP A 305 -19.14 4.09 11.74
CA ASP A 305 -19.70 3.93 13.07
C ASP A 305 -19.57 5.19 13.96
N GLY A 306 -19.05 6.27 13.37
CA GLY A 306 -18.80 7.54 14.06
C GLY A 306 -17.56 7.55 14.94
N THR A 307 -16.68 6.54 14.81
CA THR A 307 -15.39 6.48 15.50
C THR A 307 -14.23 6.56 14.50
N GLU A 308 -13.01 6.70 15.02
CA GLU A 308 -11.78 6.59 14.24
C GLU A 308 -11.04 5.26 14.53
N TYR A 309 -11.70 4.31 15.15
CA TYR A 309 -11.15 2.96 15.32
C TYR A 309 -10.94 2.31 13.96
N HIS A 310 -9.90 1.50 13.88
CA HIS A 310 -9.55 0.75 12.68
C HIS A 310 -9.05 -0.64 13.07
N GLU A 311 -9.23 -1.55 12.17
CA GLU A 311 -8.82 -2.94 12.33
C GLU A 311 -7.98 -3.37 11.13
N PRO A 312 -7.03 -4.30 11.28
CA PRO A 312 -6.37 -4.92 10.14
C PRO A 312 -7.37 -5.79 9.37
N ARG A 313 -7.23 -5.80 8.05
CA ARG A 313 -7.93 -6.69 7.13
C ARG A 313 -6.93 -7.34 6.20
N ILE A 314 -7.23 -8.57 5.80
CA ILE A 314 -6.38 -9.37 4.92
C ILE A 314 -7.24 -9.97 3.83
N HIS A 315 -6.94 -9.63 2.59
CA HIS A 315 -7.61 -10.19 1.41
C HIS A 315 -6.61 -10.87 0.49
N GLN A 316 -7.02 -11.95 -0.14
CA GLN A 316 -6.21 -12.60 -1.16
C GLN A 316 -6.19 -11.78 -2.45
N MET A 317 -5.06 -11.81 -3.14
CA MET A 317 -4.85 -11.11 -4.40
C MET A 317 -4.59 -12.09 -5.54
N PHE A 318 -5.05 -11.74 -6.73
CA PHE A 318 -4.89 -12.53 -7.93
C PHE A 318 -4.42 -11.66 -9.08
N LEU A 319 -3.57 -12.19 -9.96
CA LEU A 319 -3.28 -11.54 -11.23
C LEU A 319 -4.40 -11.85 -12.23
N ASN A 320 -4.85 -10.82 -12.94
CA ASN A 320 -5.68 -10.99 -14.11
C ASN A 320 -4.83 -11.35 -15.36
N GLU A 321 -5.46 -11.56 -16.50
CA GLU A 321 -4.78 -11.92 -17.76
C GLU A 321 -3.81 -10.84 -18.29
N ASP A 322 -3.96 -9.59 -17.85
CA ASP A 322 -3.07 -8.47 -18.21
C ASP A 322 -2.00 -8.20 -17.13
N ASP A 323 -1.76 -9.13 -16.22
CA ASP A 323 -0.83 -9.01 -15.11
C ASP A 323 -1.14 -7.83 -14.16
N TRP A 324 -2.40 -7.46 -13.93
CA TRP A 324 -2.81 -6.55 -12.87
C TRP A 324 -3.32 -7.33 -11.66
N TYR A 325 -2.93 -6.89 -10.45
CA TYR A 325 -3.52 -7.46 -9.25
C TYR A 325 -4.97 -7.03 -9.07
N THR A 326 -5.81 -7.99 -8.72
CA THR A 326 -7.16 -7.81 -8.21
C THR A 326 -7.22 -8.28 -6.76
N ILE A 327 -8.21 -7.80 -6.00
CA ILE A 327 -8.40 -8.15 -4.58
C ILE A 327 -9.70 -8.94 -4.47
N ALA A 328 -9.68 -10.09 -3.79
CA ALA A 328 -10.89 -10.83 -3.44
C ALA A 328 -11.81 -9.96 -2.55
N PRO A 329 -13.15 -9.96 -2.76
CA PRO A 329 -14.05 -9.04 -2.07
C PRO A 329 -14.14 -9.26 -0.55
N PHE A 330 -13.89 -10.47 -0.07
CA PHE A 330 -14.01 -10.84 1.35
C PHE A 330 -12.65 -11.20 1.94
N GLU A 331 -12.56 -11.16 3.26
CA GLU A 331 -11.34 -11.52 3.98
C GLU A 331 -10.91 -12.96 3.71
N VAL A 332 -9.63 -13.24 4.05
CA VAL A 332 -9.03 -14.54 3.83
C VAL A 332 -9.86 -15.65 4.45
N ASP A 333 -10.30 -16.53 3.56
CA ASP A 333 -10.81 -17.85 3.86
C ASP A 333 -10.04 -18.84 2.97
N GLU A 334 -10.37 -20.13 2.99
CA GLU A 334 -9.81 -21.14 2.09
C GLU A 334 -10.28 -20.88 0.64
N THR A 335 -9.96 -19.68 0.09
CA THR A 335 -10.32 -19.28 -1.26
C THR A 335 -9.51 -20.07 -2.27
N VAL A 336 -10.17 -20.76 -3.16
CA VAL A 336 -9.53 -21.57 -4.20
C VAL A 336 -10.10 -21.16 -5.55
N THR A 337 -9.23 -20.75 -6.48
CA THR A 337 -9.61 -20.61 -7.89
C THR A 337 -9.87 -21.98 -8.47
N SER A 338 -10.87 -22.11 -9.36
CA SER A 338 -11.14 -23.35 -10.06
C SER A 338 -10.02 -23.65 -11.06
N GLN A 339 -9.48 -24.86 -11.03
CA GLN A 339 -8.46 -25.28 -12.00
C GLN A 339 -9.03 -25.63 -13.38
N SER A 340 -10.33 -25.86 -13.45
CA SER A 340 -11.04 -26.24 -14.69
C SER A 340 -11.75 -25.07 -15.38
N GLY A 341 -11.76 -23.90 -14.75
CA GLY A 341 -12.53 -22.73 -15.17
C GLY A 341 -14.03 -22.86 -14.91
N HIS A 342 -14.68 -21.72 -14.83
CA HIS A 342 -16.13 -21.63 -14.78
C HIS A 342 -16.70 -21.60 -16.21
N SER A 343 -17.77 -22.32 -16.49
CA SER A 343 -18.48 -22.22 -17.75
C SER A 343 -19.53 -21.11 -17.71
N ASP A 344 -19.92 -20.56 -18.87
CA ASP A 344 -20.88 -19.45 -18.95
C ASP A 344 -22.16 -19.72 -18.14
N TRP A 345 -22.70 -20.94 -18.22
CA TRP A 345 -23.92 -21.28 -17.49
C TRP A 345 -23.69 -21.52 -15.99
N ASP A 346 -22.47 -21.80 -15.55
CA ASP A 346 -22.13 -21.92 -14.13
C ASP A 346 -22.08 -20.54 -13.45
N VAL A 347 -21.83 -19.47 -14.22
CA VAL A 347 -21.80 -18.10 -13.72
C VAL A 347 -23.09 -17.33 -13.97
N ASP A 348 -24.08 -17.95 -14.64
CA ASP A 348 -25.41 -17.34 -14.78
C ASP A 348 -26.07 -17.16 -13.42
N GLY A 349 -26.69 -16.01 -13.19
CA GLY A 349 -27.40 -15.75 -11.94
C GLY A 349 -27.53 -14.27 -11.58
N THR A 350 -28.01 -14.03 -10.38
CA THR A 350 -28.12 -12.69 -9.80
C THR A 350 -26.84 -12.34 -9.07
N TYR A 351 -26.26 -11.20 -9.40
CA TYR A 351 -25.05 -10.64 -8.82
C TYR A 351 -25.29 -9.25 -8.26
N TYR A 352 -24.39 -8.82 -7.39
CA TYR A 352 -24.24 -7.45 -6.92
C TYR A 352 -22.90 -6.93 -7.42
N ILE A 353 -22.90 -5.96 -8.34
CA ILE A 353 -21.67 -5.36 -8.89
C ILE A 353 -21.35 -4.08 -8.15
N LEU A 354 -20.20 -4.05 -7.52
CA LEU A 354 -19.58 -2.88 -6.89
C LEU A 354 -18.50 -2.34 -7.80
N ASN A 355 -18.57 -1.06 -8.18
CA ASN A 355 -17.48 -0.34 -8.85
C ASN A 355 -16.83 0.60 -7.84
N HIS A 356 -15.52 0.44 -7.60
CA HIS A 356 -14.78 1.30 -6.67
C HIS A 356 -14.56 2.74 -7.16
N GLY A 357 -14.92 3.03 -8.43
CA GLY A 357 -14.76 4.36 -9.02
C GLY A 357 -13.30 4.77 -9.19
N ILE A 358 -13.06 6.07 -9.38
CA ILE A 358 -11.71 6.65 -9.52
C ILE A 358 -11.50 7.90 -8.65
N ASP A 359 -12.54 8.45 -8.05
CA ASP A 359 -12.48 9.64 -7.21
C ASP A 359 -11.55 9.45 -5.99
N VAL A 360 -11.08 10.55 -5.42
CA VAL A 360 -10.29 10.61 -4.17
C VAL A 360 -11.13 11.12 -2.98
N GLY A 361 -12.44 11.25 -3.16
CA GLY A 361 -13.35 11.70 -2.12
C GLY A 361 -13.76 10.58 -1.15
N ASN A 362 -14.63 10.95 -0.21
CA ASN A 362 -15.18 10.02 0.79
C ASN A 362 -16.51 9.37 0.34
N LEU A 363 -16.75 9.32 -0.98
CA LEU A 363 -17.94 8.65 -1.54
C LEU A 363 -17.95 7.18 -1.14
N ILE A 364 -19.11 6.73 -0.68
CA ILE A 364 -19.37 5.31 -0.40
C ILE A 364 -19.92 4.70 -1.68
N ASN A 365 -19.20 3.70 -2.20
CA ASN A 365 -19.67 2.95 -3.36
C ASN A 365 -20.63 1.86 -2.91
N GLU A 366 -21.78 1.77 -3.57
CA GLU A 366 -22.81 0.79 -3.30
C GLU A 366 -22.88 -0.24 -4.44
N ALA A 367 -23.14 -1.48 -4.08
CA ALA A 367 -23.29 -2.54 -5.05
C ALA A 367 -24.69 -2.46 -5.72
N VAL A 368 -24.72 -2.67 -7.03
CA VAL A 368 -25.94 -2.65 -7.86
C VAL A 368 -26.32 -4.09 -8.23
N GLU A 369 -27.58 -4.47 -7.99
CA GLU A 369 -28.07 -5.77 -8.38
C GLU A 369 -28.17 -5.90 -9.92
N CYS A 370 -27.72 -7.02 -10.44
CA CYS A 370 -27.77 -7.33 -11.88
C CYS A 370 -27.96 -8.82 -12.13
N THR A 371 -28.32 -9.17 -13.35
CA THR A 371 -28.43 -10.55 -13.82
C THR A 371 -27.39 -10.79 -14.88
N LEU A 372 -26.57 -11.83 -14.68
CA LEU A 372 -25.72 -12.45 -15.69
C LEU A 372 -26.50 -13.57 -16.36
N LYS A 373 -26.62 -13.54 -17.69
CA LYS A 373 -27.30 -14.59 -18.43
C LYS A 373 -26.88 -14.64 -19.90
N ASP A 374 -26.48 -15.83 -20.36
CA ASP A 374 -26.15 -16.09 -21.77
C ASP A 374 -25.17 -15.04 -22.35
N GLY A 375 -24.12 -14.66 -21.61
CA GLY A 375 -23.11 -13.67 -22.02
C GLY A 375 -23.54 -12.21 -21.89
N ASN A 376 -24.73 -11.93 -21.32
CA ASN A 376 -25.26 -10.59 -21.15
C ASN A 376 -25.33 -10.21 -19.66
N ILE A 377 -25.15 -8.93 -19.37
CA ILE A 377 -25.30 -8.33 -18.02
C ILE A 377 -26.38 -7.27 -18.11
N SER A 378 -27.40 -7.37 -17.26
CA SER A 378 -28.47 -6.38 -17.13
C SER A 378 -28.65 -6.00 -15.66
N SER A 379 -28.58 -4.71 -15.36
CA SER A 379 -28.79 -4.18 -14.00
C SER A 379 -30.25 -3.85 -13.74
N GLU A 380 -30.64 -3.80 -12.47
CA GLU A 380 -31.90 -3.20 -12.07
C GLU A 380 -31.92 -1.70 -12.42
N GLU A 381 -33.08 -1.18 -12.76
CA GLU A 381 -33.32 0.25 -13.09
C GLU A 381 -32.42 0.78 -14.23
N ASP A 382 -31.86 -0.08 -15.10
CA ASP A 382 -30.97 0.31 -16.19
C ASP A 382 -29.74 1.14 -15.76
N ALA A 383 -29.20 0.86 -14.55
CA ALA A 383 -28.04 1.57 -14.01
C ALA A 383 -26.80 1.38 -14.88
N PHE A 384 -26.64 0.23 -15.50
CA PHE A 384 -25.66 -0.07 -16.54
C PHE A 384 -26.10 -1.25 -17.39
N THR A 385 -25.47 -1.42 -18.55
CA THR A 385 -25.64 -2.61 -19.40
C THR A 385 -24.28 -3.17 -19.78
N GLY A 386 -24.24 -4.47 -20.09
CA GLY A 386 -22.95 -5.06 -20.43
C GLY A 386 -23.05 -6.46 -20.97
N THR A 387 -21.87 -7.02 -21.22
CA THR A 387 -21.65 -8.41 -21.63
C THR A 387 -20.50 -9.00 -20.82
N TYR A 388 -20.46 -10.33 -20.76
CA TYR A 388 -19.31 -11.05 -20.22
C TYR A 388 -18.89 -12.16 -21.16
N THR A 389 -17.60 -12.48 -21.10
CA THR A 389 -17.00 -13.60 -21.82
C THR A 389 -16.09 -14.36 -20.87
N MET A 390 -16.15 -15.69 -20.93
CA MET A 390 -15.27 -16.58 -20.18
C MET A 390 -14.12 -17.03 -21.07
N GLU A 391 -12.95 -17.23 -20.48
CA GLU A 391 -11.84 -17.91 -21.15
C GLU A 391 -11.95 -19.43 -20.93
N ASP A 392 -11.98 -20.18 -22.02
CA ASP A 392 -12.15 -21.65 -21.98
C ASP A 392 -11.08 -22.33 -21.10
N GLY A 393 -11.54 -23.08 -20.08
CA GLY A 393 -10.67 -23.87 -19.21
C GLY A 393 -9.86 -23.05 -18.19
N SER A 394 -10.25 -21.79 -17.97
CA SER A 394 -9.65 -20.93 -16.97
C SER A 394 -10.73 -20.26 -16.10
N ASP A 395 -10.30 -19.58 -15.04
CA ASP A 395 -11.18 -18.73 -14.21
C ASP A 395 -11.21 -17.28 -14.72
N PHE A 396 -10.46 -16.96 -15.77
CA PHE A 396 -10.43 -15.63 -16.34
C PHE A 396 -11.71 -15.29 -17.10
N ALA A 397 -12.13 -14.05 -16.94
CA ALA A 397 -13.27 -13.51 -17.66
C ALA A 397 -13.07 -12.01 -17.94
N THR A 398 -13.80 -11.52 -18.93
CA THR A 398 -13.91 -10.09 -19.23
C THR A 398 -15.37 -9.67 -19.12
N PHE A 399 -15.64 -8.69 -18.24
CA PHE A 399 -16.91 -7.96 -18.21
C PHE A 399 -16.75 -6.67 -18.99
N THR A 400 -17.68 -6.39 -19.90
CA THR A 400 -17.75 -5.09 -20.58
C THR A 400 -18.98 -4.35 -20.06
N LEU A 401 -18.78 -3.32 -19.26
CA LEU A 401 -19.86 -2.50 -18.67
C LEU A 401 -19.80 -1.09 -19.28
N ASP A 402 -20.88 -0.66 -19.90
CA ASP A 402 -21.00 0.66 -20.58
C ASP A 402 -19.81 0.97 -21.50
N GLY A 403 -19.25 -0.06 -22.14
CA GLY A 403 -18.15 0.04 -23.10
C GLY A 403 -16.74 -0.01 -22.48
N VAL A 404 -16.60 -0.15 -21.17
CA VAL A 404 -15.33 -0.34 -20.45
C VAL A 404 -15.11 -1.83 -20.23
N ALA A 405 -13.94 -2.34 -20.61
CA ALA A 405 -13.54 -3.73 -20.37
C ALA A 405 -12.89 -3.85 -18.98
N TYR A 406 -13.40 -4.79 -18.19
CA TYR A 406 -12.89 -5.20 -16.89
C TYR A 406 -12.42 -6.65 -16.97
N LYS A 407 -11.13 -6.88 -16.87
CA LYS A 407 -10.52 -8.19 -16.93
C LYS A 407 -10.17 -8.70 -15.55
N GLY A 408 -10.55 -9.93 -15.24
CA GLY A 408 -10.41 -10.45 -13.89
C GLY A 408 -10.60 -11.95 -13.79
N VAL A 409 -10.82 -12.39 -12.55
CA VAL A 409 -10.88 -13.80 -12.20
C VAL A 409 -12.13 -14.10 -11.38
N PHE A 410 -12.76 -15.25 -11.68
CA PHE A 410 -13.81 -15.82 -10.85
C PHE A 410 -13.21 -16.65 -9.71
N LEU A 411 -13.84 -16.57 -8.54
CA LEU A 411 -13.48 -17.33 -7.34
C LEU A 411 -14.76 -17.82 -6.66
N ASP A 412 -14.70 -18.96 -6.00
CA ASP A 412 -15.70 -19.37 -5.03
C ASP A 412 -15.10 -19.19 -3.62
N MET A 413 -15.77 -18.43 -2.75
CA MET A 413 -15.30 -18.12 -1.39
C MET A 413 -16.47 -17.90 -0.43
N ALA A 414 -16.21 -17.83 0.85
CA ALA A 414 -17.21 -17.45 1.85
C ALA A 414 -17.22 -15.92 2.08
N ASP A 415 -18.39 -15.36 2.40
CA ASP A 415 -18.52 -14.01 2.95
C ASP A 415 -18.14 -13.99 4.44
N GLU A 416 -18.16 -12.81 5.08
CA GLU A 416 -17.82 -12.66 6.51
C GLU A 416 -18.79 -13.42 7.46
N ALA A 417 -19.95 -13.79 7.00
CA ALA A 417 -20.93 -14.60 7.76
C ALA A 417 -20.77 -16.11 7.51
N GLY A 418 -19.85 -16.51 6.63
CA GLY A 418 -19.60 -17.90 6.24
C GLY A 418 -20.53 -18.42 5.16
N ASN A 419 -21.31 -17.55 4.50
CA ASN A 419 -22.17 -17.97 3.38
C ASN A 419 -21.32 -18.16 2.12
N GLN A 420 -21.61 -19.20 1.36
CA GLN A 420 -20.90 -19.45 0.10
C GLN A 420 -21.28 -18.39 -0.94
N THR A 421 -20.27 -17.89 -1.64
CA THR A 421 -20.40 -16.90 -2.70
C THR A 421 -19.59 -17.31 -3.91
N ARG A 422 -20.00 -16.86 -5.08
CA ARG A 422 -19.18 -16.82 -6.29
C ARG A 422 -18.89 -15.38 -6.59
N VAL A 423 -17.63 -15.04 -6.76
CA VAL A 423 -17.22 -13.66 -6.93
C VAL A 423 -16.38 -13.52 -8.19
N PHE A 424 -16.47 -12.35 -8.82
CA PHE A 424 -15.59 -11.92 -9.89
C PHE A 424 -14.92 -10.62 -9.43
N THR A 425 -13.60 -10.57 -9.54
CA THR A 425 -12.80 -9.38 -9.22
C THR A 425 -11.96 -8.99 -10.42
N ALA A 426 -12.00 -7.71 -10.82
CA ALA A 426 -11.43 -7.29 -12.09
C ALA A 426 -10.88 -5.87 -12.07
N VAL A 427 -9.91 -5.63 -12.97
CA VAL A 427 -9.34 -4.31 -13.28
C VAL A 427 -9.85 -3.85 -14.64
N GLY A 428 -10.35 -2.61 -14.70
CA GLY A 428 -10.75 -1.94 -15.91
C GLY A 428 -9.62 -1.18 -16.60
N ASP A 429 -9.69 -1.07 -17.92
CA ASP A 429 -8.78 -0.25 -18.73
C ASP A 429 -8.90 1.27 -18.47
N ASN A 430 -9.82 1.64 -17.57
CA ASN A 430 -10.08 3.01 -17.09
C ASN A 430 -9.49 3.31 -15.69
N ASN A 431 -8.65 2.44 -15.13
CA ASN A 431 -8.08 2.50 -13.77
C ASN A 431 -9.08 2.21 -12.63
N GLN A 432 -10.26 1.73 -12.93
CA GLN A 432 -11.25 1.32 -11.93
C GLN A 432 -11.18 -0.18 -11.70
N THR A 433 -11.61 -0.62 -10.51
CA THR A 433 -11.84 -2.04 -10.23
C THR A 433 -13.29 -2.30 -9.92
N ILE A 434 -13.72 -3.51 -10.23
CA ILE A 434 -15.07 -3.98 -9.88
C ILE A 434 -15.00 -5.29 -9.11
N TRP A 435 -15.99 -5.48 -8.22
CA TRP A 435 -16.36 -6.77 -7.68
C TRP A 435 -17.77 -7.11 -8.13
N ALA A 436 -18.01 -8.38 -8.54
CA ALA A 436 -19.34 -8.90 -8.77
C ALA A 436 -19.54 -10.11 -7.85
N ILE A 437 -20.57 -10.10 -7.03
CA ILE A 437 -20.79 -11.07 -5.96
C ILE A 437 -22.15 -11.75 -6.14
N GLN A 438 -22.14 -13.06 -6.28
CA GLN A 438 -23.30 -13.93 -6.26
C GLN A 438 -23.38 -14.62 -4.90
N TYR A 439 -24.42 -14.32 -4.11
CA TYR A 439 -24.70 -15.05 -2.88
C TYR A 439 -25.41 -16.36 -3.23
N LEU A 440 -24.69 -17.47 -3.02
CA LEU A 440 -25.24 -18.80 -3.33
C LEU A 440 -26.24 -19.20 -2.23
N LYS A 441 -27.44 -19.58 -2.64
CA LYS A 441 -28.44 -20.11 -1.68
C LYS A 441 -28.04 -21.54 -1.33
N GLU A 442 -28.13 -21.89 -0.02
CA GLU A 442 -28.02 -23.26 0.47
C GLU A 442 -29.04 -24.20 -0.21
#